data_f358d4782a32bd89061affdc70831e88
#
_entry.id   f358d4782a32bd89061affdc70831e88
#
_cell.length_a   1.000
_cell.length_b   1.000
_cell.length_c   1.000
_cell.angle_alpha   90.00
_cell.angle_beta   90.00
_cell.angle_gamma   90.00
#
_symmetry.space_group_name_H-M   'P 1'
#
loop_
_entity.id
_entity.type
_entity.pdbx_description
1 polymer ?
#
loop_
_entity_poly.entity_id
_entity_poly.type
_entity_poly.pdbx_seq_one_letter_code
_entity_poly.pdbx_strand_id
1 'polypeptide(L)'
;MKLSNKYIAFASVALLMASCDLDKFPEGDYISEEQKEDIINGRPNLITAEVNAMAAKLNTFGTISDDATTYHNDYGIPAVSMILESGGQDLVALVNGYNWFNTSQNYSDRVYDSSSDELIWKTFYNHLKAANNVLKLIAADTEDSSLKVYRGQALAARAYDYLNLVQIYQFTYAGHENSLAVPIVTETMTDEDMQNNPRATVQQVYDQIMSDLNTAADLLTGYDNGSNKDQIDETVVYGLRARANLLMQKWADAAKDAERAIAGGTPQTLAQVSTPTFNSASASSWLWGVMITPDNDVVQTGIINWPSHLCSFTGNGYTSGVPDGYRKVNSALYDLIPETDIRKQWFLSPDNKSSLIDNEQIEGTSIVEYFGLTPYVNTKFGAYQSIFGNTTNASDWPLMRVEEMYLIKAEAEAMGGNLSGGKSTLENFVRTYRDPSFTSKANSAQDFQDEVWLQRRMELWGEGFSLFDILRLKKPVIRKNTNYDPSVQYNSAAEAQILIYRIPQCEMETNTGISDTDNNPAAPQPTL
;
A
#
# COMPACT_ATOMS: atom_id res chain seq x y z
N MET A 1 57.05 -10.97 -59.29
CA MET A 1 57.69 -10.20 -58.23
C MET A 1 57.08 -10.71 -56.88
N LYS A 2 57.88 -11.52 -56.16
CA LYS A 2 57.48 -12.15 -54.91
C LYS A 2 57.62 -11.11 -53.77
N LEU A 3 56.58 -10.55 -53.26
CA LEU A 3 56.60 -9.78 -52.02
C LEU A 3 56.64 -10.76 -50.86
N SER A 4 57.60 -10.56 -50.02
CA SER A 4 58.05 -11.44 -48.94
C SER A 4 56.99 -11.47 -47.81
N ASN A 5 56.62 -12.69 -47.41
CA ASN A 5 55.69 -13.00 -46.25
C ASN A 5 56.14 -12.45 -44.88
N LYS A 6 57.25 -11.71 -44.82
CA LYS A 6 57.77 -11.13 -43.57
C LYS A 6 57.09 -9.83 -43.16
N TYR A 7 56.44 -9.11 -44.08
CA TYR A 7 55.76 -7.85 -43.75
C TYR A 7 54.29 -8.04 -43.33
N ILE A 8 53.69 -9.18 -43.71
CA ILE A 8 52.31 -9.52 -43.28
C ILE A 8 52.27 -9.97 -41.81
N ALA A 9 53.35 -10.64 -41.34
CA ALA A 9 53.45 -11.04 -39.93
C ALA A 9 53.68 -9.86 -38.99
N PHE A 10 54.29 -8.75 -39.44
CA PHE A 10 54.51 -7.56 -38.62
C PHE A 10 53.29 -6.65 -38.54
N ALA A 11 52.45 -6.62 -39.57
CA ALA A 11 51.18 -5.88 -39.56
C ALA A 11 50.12 -6.59 -38.69
N SER A 12 50.16 -7.92 -38.59
CA SER A 12 49.22 -8.70 -37.74
C SER A 12 49.59 -8.61 -36.25
N VAL A 13 50.84 -8.40 -35.89
CA VAL A 13 51.27 -8.22 -34.48
C VAL A 13 51.03 -6.79 -34.00
N ALA A 14 51.08 -5.79 -34.90
CA ALA A 14 50.77 -4.39 -34.52
C ALA A 14 49.25 -4.12 -34.33
N LEU A 15 48.36 -4.94 -34.92
CA LEU A 15 46.91 -4.87 -34.68
C LEU A 15 46.46 -5.62 -33.42
N LEU A 16 47.32 -6.45 -32.82
CA LEU A 16 47.03 -7.17 -31.58
C LEU A 16 47.45 -6.39 -30.31
N MET A 17 48.14 -5.26 -30.47
CA MET A 17 48.57 -4.43 -29.34
C MET A 17 47.74 -3.16 -29.16
N ALA A 18 46.65 -2.96 -29.91
CA ALA A 18 45.69 -1.88 -29.72
C ALA A 18 44.36 -2.35 -29.13
N SER A 19 44.35 -3.57 -28.56
CA SER A 19 43.19 -4.16 -27.89
C SER A 19 43.46 -4.36 -26.40
N CYS A 20 43.90 -3.32 -25.73
CA CYS A 20 44.09 -3.32 -24.29
C CYS A 20 43.36 -2.12 -23.69
N ASP A 21 42.03 -2.15 -23.72
CA ASP A 21 41.19 -1.42 -22.79
C ASP A 21 39.75 -1.96 -22.76
N LEU A 22 39.56 -3.24 -23.07
CA LEU A 22 38.26 -3.93 -23.03
C LEU A 22 38.11 -4.87 -21.82
N ASP A 23 39.06 -4.89 -20.90
CA ASP A 23 39.07 -5.78 -19.73
C ASP A 23 38.54 -5.12 -18.46
N LYS A 24 37.52 -4.27 -18.58
CA LYS A 24 36.85 -3.67 -17.37
C LYS A 24 35.40 -4.06 -17.17
N PHE A 25 34.90 -5.02 -17.91
CA PHE A 25 33.59 -5.57 -17.59
C PHE A 25 33.75 -7.00 -17.07
N PRO A 26 33.33 -7.29 -15.83
CA PRO A 26 33.35 -8.66 -15.35
C PRO A 26 32.35 -9.49 -16.18
N GLU A 27 32.80 -10.65 -16.63
CA GLU A 27 31.92 -11.71 -17.12
C GLU A 27 31.18 -12.30 -15.89
N GLY A 28 30.13 -11.64 -15.46
CA GLY A 28 29.28 -12.07 -14.34
C GLY A 28 28.29 -11.01 -13.97
N ASP A 29 27.16 -11.43 -13.42
CA ASP A 29 26.01 -10.58 -13.04
C ASP A 29 26.27 -9.57 -11.89
N TYR A 30 27.53 -9.33 -11.51
CA TYR A 30 27.89 -8.43 -10.41
C TYR A 30 28.75 -7.26 -10.90
N ILE A 31 28.20 -6.05 -10.76
CA ILE A 31 28.94 -4.79 -10.91
C ILE A 31 29.64 -4.50 -9.58
N SER A 32 30.97 -4.27 -9.58
CA SER A 32 31.69 -3.90 -8.33
C SER A 32 31.27 -2.52 -7.83
N GLU A 33 31.45 -2.25 -6.53
CA GLU A 33 31.13 -0.93 -5.94
C GLU A 33 31.90 0.22 -6.63
N GLU A 34 33.17 0.01 -6.99
CA GLU A 34 33.97 0.98 -7.74
C GLU A 34 33.43 1.22 -9.15
N GLN A 35 32.89 0.18 -9.80
CA GLN A 35 32.22 0.31 -11.10
C GLN A 35 30.87 1.01 -10.97
N LYS A 36 30.16 0.84 -9.86
CA LYS A 36 28.93 1.58 -9.56
C LYS A 36 29.23 3.07 -9.37
N GLU A 37 30.27 3.42 -8.60
CA GLU A 37 30.71 4.81 -8.42
C GLU A 37 31.11 5.47 -9.74
N ASP A 38 31.87 4.77 -10.61
CA ASP A 38 32.24 5.27 -11.93
C ASP A 38 31.01 5.45 -12.86
N ILE A 39 30.03 4.57 -12.76
CA ILE A 39 28.76 4.67 -13.50
C ILE A 39 27.95 5.87 -13.03
N ILE A 40 27.86 6.10 -11.72
CA ILE A 40 27.13 7.21 -11.10
C ILE A 40 27.74 8.55 -11.49
N ASN A 41 29.07 8.66 -11.36
CA ASN A 41 29.81 9.88 -11.69
C ASN A 41 29.77 10.20 -13.18
N GLY A 42 29.65 9.19 -14.05
CA GLY A 42 29.60 9.33 -15.51
C GLY A 42 28.21 9.30 -16.14
N ARG A 43 27.17 8.80 -15.43
CA ARG A 43 25.83 8.57 -15.99
C ARG A 43 24.72 8.74 -14.96
N PRO A 44 24.38 9.97 -14.53
CA PRO A 44 23.30 10.22 -13.56
C PRO A 44 21.94 9.59 -13.94
N ASN A 45 21.70 9.38 -15.24
CA ASN A 45 20.47 8.75 -15.75
C ASN A 45 20.26 7.29 -15.29
N LEU A 46 21.31 6.59 -14.86
CA LEU A 46 21.16 5.23 -14.33
C LEU A 46 20.51 5.23 -12.94
N ILE A 47 20.75 6.26 -12.12
CA ILE A 47 20.10 6.39 -10.83
C ILE A 47 18.61 6.62 -10.98
N THR A 48 18.19 7.41 -11.98
CA THR A 48 16.76 7.59 -12.30
C THR A 48 16.09 6.24 -12.62
N ALA A 49 16.79 5.34 -13.33
CA ALA A 49 16.25 4.01 -13.62
C ALA A 49 16.06 3.17 -12.34
N GLU A 50 17.01 3.23 -11.40
CA GLU A 50 16.88 2.53 -10.10
C GLU A 50 15.74 3.09 -9.26
N VAL A 51 15.55 4.41 -9.24
CA VAL A 51 14.43 5.05 -8.52
C VAL A 51 13.08 4.66 -9.14
N ASN A 52 12.98 4.65 -10.47
CA ASN A 52 11.77 4.19 -11.16
C ASN A 52 11.53 2.69 -10.94
N ALA A 53 12.59 1.87 -10.91
CA ALA A 53 12.49 0.46 -10.60
C ALA A 53 12.02 0.23 -9.15
N MET A 54 12.44 1.06 -8.21
CA MET A 54 11.94 1.03 -6.82
C MET A 54 10.43 1.29 -6.80
N ALA A 55 9.93 2.36 -7.40
CA ALA A 55 8.50 2.64 -7.46
C ALA A 55 7.70 1.50 -8.14
N ALA A 56 8.23 0.90 -9.21
CA ALA A 56 7.60 -0.20 -9.92
C ALA A 56 7.48 -1.49 -9.06
N LYS A 57 8.33 -1.68 -8.04
CA LYS A 57 8.23 -2.83 -7.12
C LYS A 57 6.93 -2.88 -6.33
N LEU A 58 6.22 -1.77 -6.18
CA LEU A 58 4.92 -1.72 -5.52
C LEU A 58 3.79 -2.40 -6.32
N ASN A 59 4.01 -2.64 -7.62
CA ASN A 59 3.02 -3.25 -8.52
C ASN A 59 3.68 -4.34 -9.36
N THR A 60 4.10 -5.43 -8.72
CA THR A 60 4.83 -6.53 -9.37
C THR A 60 4.02 -7.81 -9.29
N PHE A 61 3.82 -8.47 -10.43
CA PHE A 61 3.39 -9.87 -10.51
C PHE A 61 4.60 -10.80 -10.28
N GLY A 62 4.36 -11.99 -9.73
CA GLY A 62 5.39 -13.01 -9.58
C GLY A 62 6.28 -12.83 -8.35
N THR A 63 5.78 -12.20 -7.30
CA THR A 63 6.52 -12.03 -6.03
C THR A 63 6.79 -13.37 -5.33
N ILE A 64 5.82 -14.29 -5.36
CA ILE A 64 5.95 -15.64 -4.78
C ILE A 64 6.04 -16.74 -5.84
N SER A 65 5.54 -16.49 -7.05
CA SER A 65 5.64 -17.42 -8.17
C SER A 65 5.42 -16.68 -9.49
N ASP A 66 6.30 -16.87 -10.46
CA ASP A 66 6.19 -16.40 -11.84
C ASP A 66 5.18 -17.22 -12.68
N ASP A 67 4.60 -18.28 -12.11
CA ASP A 67 3.50 -19.02 -12.73
C ASP A 67 2.16 -18.33 -12.48
N ALA A 68 1.66 -17.63 -13.50
CA ALA A 68 0.37 -16.93 -13.49
C ALA A 68 -0.86 -17.84 -13.26
N THR A 69 -0.68 -19.14 -13.19
CA THR A 69 -1.78 -20.09 -12.90
C THR A 69 -1.88 -20.45 -11.42
N THR A 70 -0.93 -20.02 -10.59
CA THR A 70 -0.79 -20.50 -9.20
C THR A 70 -1.37 -19.52 -8.17
N TYR A 71 -1.07 -18.21 -8.28
CA TYR A 71 -1.47 -17.21 -7.27
C TYR A 71 -2.08 -15.97 -7.92
N HIS A 72 -3.41 -15.95 -8.03
CA HIS A 72 -4.13 -14.81 -8.63
C HIS A 72 -4.28 -13.61 -7.67
N ASN A 73 -3.78 -13.71 -6.47
CA ASN A 73 -3.65 -12.62 -5.50
C ASN A 73 -2.21 -12.06 -5.41
N ASP A 74 -1.30 -12.43 -6.33
CA ASP A 74 0.08 -11.92 -6.36
C ASP A 74 0.21 -10.75 -7.35
N TYR A 75 -0.14 -9.53 -6.89
CA TYR A 75 -0.05 -8.30 -7.69
C TYR A 75 0.40 -7.08 -6.85
N GLY A 76 1.35 -7.30 -5.94
CA GLY A 76 2.03 -6.24 -5.19
C GLY A 76 1.17 -5.60 -4.08
N ILE A 77 1.41 -4.31 -3.81
CA ILE A 77 0.74 -3.58 -2.73
C ILE A 77 -0.78 -3.58 -2.81
N PRO A 78 -1.43 -3.47 -3.98
CA PRO A 78 -2.89 -3.57 -4.03
C PRO A 78 -3.41 -4.92 -3.51
N ALA A 79 -2.67 -6.02 -3.73
CA ALA A 79 -3.00 -7.33 -3.17
C ALA A 79 -2.83 -7.36 -1.64
N VAL A 80 -1.74 -6.80 -1.12
CA VAL A 80 -1.53 -6.67 0.33
C VAL A 80 -2.64 -5.84 0.96
N SER A 81 -3.06 -4.74 0.32
CA SER A 81 -4.19 -3.93 0.79
C SER A 81 -5.49 -4.74 0.86
N MET A 82 -5.77 -5.61 -0.12
CA MET A 82 -6.93 -6.51 -0.11
C MET A 82 -6.84 -7.57 1.01
N ILE A 83 -5.64 -8.08 1.31
CA ILE A 83 -5.38 -9.00 2.44
C ILE A 83 -5.74 -8.30 3.76
N LEU A 84 -5.24 -7.07 3.97
CA LEU A 84 -5.48 -6.29 5.19
C LEU A 84 -6.95 -5.88 5.33
N GLU A 85 -7.59 -5.51 4.25
CA GLU A 85 -9.02 -5.17 4.22
C GLU A 85 -9.88 -6.39 4.54
N SER A 86 -9.57 -7.56 3.95
CA SER A 86 -10.25 -8.82 4.21
C SER A 86 -10.06 -9.32 5.65
N GLY A 87 -8.91 -9.02 6.27
CA GLY A 87 -8.63 -9.28 7.68
C GLY A 87 -9.41 -8.40 8.65
N GLY A 88 -10.00 -7.30 8.19
CA GLY A 88 -10.82 -6.38 8.98
C GLY A 88 -12.27 -6.83 9.14
N GLN A 89 -13.18 -5.83 9.23
CA GLN A 89 -14.60 -6.10 9.47
C GLN A 89 -15.56 -5.40 8.50
N ASP A 90 -15.05 -4.68 7.49
CA ASP A 90 -15.86 -3.79 6.66
C ASP A 90 -16.04 -4.30 5.23
N LEU A 91 -15.13 -5.13 4.73
CA LEU A 91 -15.21 -5.73 3.41
C LEU A 91 -15.71 -7.18 3.50
N VAL A 92 -16.86 -7.43 2.88
CA VAL A 92 -17.51 -8.74 2.81
C VAL A 92 -17.28 -9.37 1.44
N ALA A 93 -16.88 -10.62 1.42
CA ALA A 93 -16.82 -11.44 0.22
C ALA A 93 -17.36 -12.83 0.53
N LEU A 94 -17.92 -13.49 -0.46
CA LEU A 94 -18.35 -14.87 -0.31
C LEU A 94 -17.15 -15.80 -0.13
N VAL A 95 -17.37 -16.88 0.62
CA VAL A 95 -16.44 -17.99 0.74
C VAL A 95 -16.72 -18.95 -0.43
N ASN A 96 -15.97 -18.79 -1.50
CA ASN A 96 -16.04 -19.66 -2.69
C ASN A 96 -14.63 -19.88 -3.26
N GLY A 97 -14.47 -20.81 -4.18
CA GLY A 97 -13.16 -21.16 -4.78
C GLY A 97 -12.52 -20.06 -5.64
N TYR A 98 -13.21 -18.95 -5.86
CA TYR A 98 -12.74 -17.82 -6.67
C TYR A 98 -12.39 -16.57 -5.84
N ASN A 99 -12.61 -16.59 -4.53
CA ASN A 99 -12.16 -15.55 -3.64
C ASN A 99 -10.74 -15.87 -3.12
N TRP A 100 -9.74 -15.35 -3.80
CA TRP A 100 -8.31 -15.54 -3.49
C TRP A 100 -7.88 -14.95 -2.13
N PHE A 101 -8.76 -14.20 -1.46
CA PHE A 101 -8.54 -13.60 -0.13
C PHE A 101 -9.34 -14.30 0.98
N ASN A 102 -9.88 -15.50 0.73
CA ASN A 102 -10.60 -16.29 1.72
C ASN A 102 -9.75 -16.61 2.95
N THR A 103 -8.47 -16.92 2.74
CA THR A 103 -7.53 -17.24 3.81
C THR A 103 -7.30 -16.08 4.75
N SER A 104 -7.30 -14.85 4.23
CA SER A 104 -7.19 -13.62 5.03
C SER A 104 -8.50 -13.31 5.76
N GLN A 105 -9.63 -13.56 5.10
CA GLN A 105 -10.97 -13.34 5.67
C GLN A 105 -11.25 -14.30 6.85
N ASN A 106 -10.80 -15.56 6.77
CA ASN A 106 -11.00 -16.57 7.83
C ASN A 106 -9.78 -16.74 8.75
N TYR A 107 -8.72 -15.94 8.54
CA TYR A 107 -7.44 -15.98 9.28
C TYR A 107 -6.67 -17.31 9.19
N SER A 108 -6.93 -18.18 8.20
CA SER A 108 -6.12 -19.38 8.00
C SER A 108 -4.73 -19.07 7.45
N ASP A 109 -4.51 -17.86 6.96
CA ASP A 109 -3.22 -17.35 6.48
C ASP A 109 -2.30 -16.84 7.63
N ARG A 110 -2.72 -16.94 8.90
CA ARG A 110 -1.91 -16.57 10.07
C ARG A 110 -0.96 -17.70 10.52
N VAL A 111 -0.55 -18.54 9.58
CA VAL A 111 0.45 -19.60 9.76
C VAL A 111 1.71 -19.22 9.00
N TYR A 112 2.88 -19.59 9.55
CA TYR A 112 4.19 -19.14 9.04
C TYR A 112 4.54 -19.63 7.62
N ASP A 113 3.88 -20.68 7.13
CA ASP A 113 4.02 -21.27 5.79
C ASP A 113 2.92 -20.84 4.80
N SER A 114 2.18 -19.78 5.14
CA SER A 114 1.13 -19.24 4.28
C SER A 114 1.70 -18.45 3.09
N SER A 115 1.18 -18.69 1.88
CA SER A 115 1.51 -17.91 0.69
C SER A 115 1.12 -16.43 0.81
N SER A 116 0.04 -16.10 1.53
CA SER A 116 -0.35 -14.70 1.78
C SER A 116 0.65 -14.00 2.69
N ASP A 117 1.18 -14.69 3.70
CA ASP A 117 2.21 -14.17 4.58
C ASP A 117 3.54 -13.95 3.83
N GLU A 118 3.95 -14.94 3.03
CA GLU A 118 5.11 -14.83 2.16
C GLU A 118 4.98 -13.67 1.16
N LEU A 119 3.80 -13.48 0.57
CA LEU A 119 3.52 -12.36 -0.35
C LEU A 119 3.72 -11.01 0.36
N ILE A 120 3.13 -10.83 1.54
CA ILE A 120 3.29 -9.59 2.32
C ILE A 120 4.77 -9.32 2.59
N TRP A 121 5.48 -10.31 3.14
CA TRP A 121 6.89 -10.18 3.50
C TRP A 121 7.76 -9.81 2.30
N LYS A 122 7.67 -10.60 1.23
CA LYS A 122 8.46 -10.37 0.02
C LYS A 122 8.12 -9.05 -0.67
N THR A 123 6.85 -8.63 -0.68
CA THR A 123 6.45 -7.36 -1.28
C THR A 123 7.20 -6.19 -0.61
N PHE A 124 7.15 -6.09 0.70
CA PHE A 124 7.81 -5.00 1.42
C PHE A 124 9.34 -5.14 1.44
N TYR A 125 9.90 -6.31 1.71
CA TYR A 125 11.36 -6.45 1.75
C TYR A 125 12.02 -6.36 0.37
N ASN A 126 11.35 -6.71 -0.72
CA ASN A 126 11.85 -6.46 -2.08
C ASN A 126 11.84 -4.97 -2.43
N HIS A 127 10.79 -4.23 -2.01
CA HIS A 127 10.73 -2.78 -2.19
C HIS A 127 11.80 -2.09 -1.33
N LEU A 128 11.92 -2.46 -0.07
CA LEU A 128 12.98 -2.02 0.85
C LEU A 128 14.39 -2.29 0.31
N LYS A 129 14.62 -3.47 -0.28
CA LYS A 129 15.89 -3.78 -0.94
C LYS A 129 16.18 -2.84 -2.10
N ALA A 130 15.17 -2.52 -2.92
CA ALA A 130 15.33 -1.54 -3.99
C ALA A 130 15.65 -0.13 -3.45
N ALA A 131 14.99 0.29 -2.36
CA ALA A 131 15.32 1.55 -1.69
C ALA A 131 16.76 1.56 -1.14
N ASN A 132 17.20 0.48 -0.49
CA ASN A 132 18.57 0.34 -0.01
C ASN A 132 19.60 0.35 -1.16
N ASN A 133 19.26 -0.21 -2.32
CA ASN A 133 20.14 -0.13 -3.49
C ASN A 133 20.35 1.32 -3.94
N VAL A 134 19.28 2.12 -4.01
CA VAL A 134 19.40 3.57 -4.29
C VAL A 134 20.25 4.27 -3.24
N LEU A 135 20.06 3.96 -1.95
CA LEU A 135 20.82 4.56 -0.84
C LEU A 135 22.31 4.20 -0.87
N LYS A 136 22.67 2.97 -1.30
CA LYS A 136 24.08 2.58 -1.51
C LYS A 136 24.75 3.38 -2.61
N LEU A 137 24.01 3.76 -3.65
CA LEU A 137 24.54 4.46 -4.82
C LEU A 137 24.75 5.96 -4.57
N ILE A 138 24.07 6.55 -3.60
CA ILE A 138 24.06 8.01 -3.36
C ILE A 138 24.68 8.32 -1.99
N ALA A 139 25.80 9.03 -1.98
CA ALA A 139 26.47 9.44 -0.76
C ALA A 139 25.52 10.24 0.16
N ALA A 140 25.62 10.02 1.48
CA ALA A 140 24.75 10.67 2.45
C ALA A 140 24.92 12.20 2.49
N ASP A 141 26.10 12.69 2.16
CA ASP A 141 26.50 14.08 2.14
C ASP A 141 26.50 14.70 0.73
N THR A 142 25.81 14.05 -0.23
CA THR A 142 25.73 14.58 -1.61
C THR A 142 25.21 16.01 -1.63
N GLU A 143 25.83 16.88 -2.42
CA GLU A 143 25.38 18.25 -2.65
C GLU A 143 24.56 18.41 -3.95
N ASP A 144 24.53 17.40 -4.81
CA ASP A 144 23.75 17.40 -6.04
C ASP A 144 22.24 17.41 -5.73
N SER A 145 21.51 18.36 -6.29
CA SER A 145 20.08 18.55 -6.00
C SER A 145 19.21 17.38 -6.46
N SER A 146 19.53 16.74 -7.57
CA SER A 146 18.78 15.59 -8.09
C SER A 146 19.04 14.35 -7.25
N LEU A 147 20.31 14.14 -6.85
CA LEU A 147 20.68 13.03 -5.97
C LEU A 147 20.07 13.18 -4.57
N LYS A 148 19.97 14.40 -4.04
CA LYS A 148 19.23 14.68 -2.78
C LYS A 148 17.80 14.23 -2.88
N VAL A 149 17.10 14.54 -3.99
CA VAL A 149 15.72 14.11 -4.23
C VAL A 149 15.63 12.59 -4.25
N TYR A 150 16.45 11.91 -5.04
CA TYR A 150 16.42 10.46 -5.15
C TYR A 150 16.72 9.75 -3.82
N ARG A 151 17.70 10.26 -3.06
CA ARG A 151 18.01 9.76 -1.72
C ARG A 151 16.82 9.96 -0.76
N GLY A 152 16.19 11.14 -0.78
CA GLY A 152 15.00 11.44 0.02
C GLY A 152 13.83 10.51 -0.29
N GLN A 153 13.60 10.22 -1.58
CA GLN A 153 12.58 9.26 -2.01
C GLN A 153 12.86 7.84 -1.50
N ALA A 154 14.10 7.38 -1.58
CA ALA A 154 14.48 6.05 -1.12
C ALA A 154 14.36 5.90 0.41
N LEU A 155 14.75 6.92 1.19
CA LEU A 155 14.55 6.93 2.64
C LEU A 155 13.06 6.87 3.00
N ALA A 156 12.23 7.67 2.33
CA ALA A 156 10.79 7.66 2.58
C ALA A 156 10.12 6.36 2.15
N ALA A 157 10.58 5.72 1.08
CA ALA A 157 10.14 4.40 0.63
C ALA A 157 10.46 3.32 1.68
N ARG A 158 11.69 3.30 2.20
CA ARG A 158 12.08 2.39 3.29
C ARG A 158 11.25 2.60 4.56
N ALA A 159 11.01 3.86 4.91
CA ALA A 159 10.15 4.18 6.05
C ALA A 159 8.69 3.70 5.85
N TYR A 160 8.16 3.81 4.64
CA TYR A 160 6.84 3.27 4.28
C TYR A 160 6.77 1.76 4.47
N ASP A 161 7.81 1.03 4.03
CA ASP A 161 7.85 -0.43 4.17
C ASP A 161 7.84 -0.83 5.66
N TYR A 162 8.71 -0.22 6.47
CA TYR A 162 8.74 -0.50 7.91
C TYR A 162 7.46 -0.09 8.62
N LEU A 163 6.82 1.01 8.21
CA LEU A 163 5.56 1.46 8.81
C LEU A 163 4.42 0.45 8.57
N ASN A 164 4.43 -0.25 7.44
CA ASN A 164 3.49 -1.34 7.17
C ASN A 164 3.90 -2.63 7.91
N LEU A 165 5.14 -3.06 7.75
CA LEU A 165 5.65 -4.28 8.35
C LEU A 165 5.44 -4.33 9.87
N VAL A 166 5.76 -3.23 10.59
CA VAL A 166 5.64 -3.21 12.05
C VAL A 166 4.18 -3.39 12.51
N GLN A 167 3.20 -2.89 11.76
CA GLN A 167 1.79 -3.04 12.08
C GLN A 167 1.20 -4.40 11.70
N ILE A 168 1.82 -5.11 10.75
CA ILE A 168 1.38 -6.43 10.31
C ILE A 168 1.93 -7.53 11.23
N TYR A 169 3.20 -7.40 11.64
CA TYR A 169 3.91 -8.42 12.39
C TYR A 169 3.98 -8.15 13.90
N GLN A 170 3.41 -7.04 14.37
CA GLN A 170 3.24 -6.76 15.79
C GLN A 170 2.02 -5.87 16.01
N PHE A 171 1.52 -5.82 17.26
CA PHE A 171 0.50 -4.88 17.67
C PHE A 171 1.01 -3.44 17.61
N THR A 172 0.07 -2.48 17.65
CA THR A 172 0.39 -1.06 17.54
C THR A 172 1.41 -0.58 18.58
N TYR A 173 2.08 0.55 18.28
CA TYR A 173 3.16 1.11 19.09
C TYR A 173 2.83 1.26 20.57
N ALA A 174 1.70 1.89 20.90
CA ALA A 174 1.35 2.23 22.29
C ALA A 174 1.13 0.99 23.18
N GLY A 175 2.08 0.74 24.08
CA GLY A 175 2.10 -0.38 25.00
C GLY A 175 2.81 -1.63 24.49
N HIS A 176 3.38 -1.57 23.27
CA HIS A 176 4.13 -2.68 22.66
C HIS A 176 5.55 -2.27 22.22
N GLU A 177 6.06 -1.14 22.72
CA GLU A 177 7.33 -0.53 22.32
C GLU A 177 8.51 -1.52 22.44
N ASN A 178 8.49 -2.38 23.44
CA ASN A 178 9.53 -3.39 23.70
C ASN A 178 9.25 -4.76 23.08
N SER A 179 8.10 -4.95 22.41
CA SER A 179 7.77 -6.20 21.74
C SER A 179 8.60 -6.38 20.48
N LEU A 180 8.94 -7.63 20.13
CA LEU A 180 9.68 -7.93 18.90
C LEU A 180 8.79 -7.69 17.66
N ALA A 181 9.28 -6.91 16.71
CA ALA A 181 8.60 -6.59 15.45
C ALA A 181 9.23 -7.33 14.27
N VAL A 182 10.09 -6.67 13.50
CA VAL A 182 10.71 -7.22 12.29
C VAL A 182 12.21 -6.91 12.26
N PRO A 183 13.04 -7.66 11.51
CA PRO A 183 14.44 -7.30 11.30
C PRO A 183 14.59 -5.96 10.60
N ILE A 184 15.55 -5.16 11.03
CA ILE A 184 15.94 -3.92 10.34
C ILE A 184 17.08 -4.24 9.38
N VAL A 185 16.90 -3.91 8.10
CA VAL A 185 17.89 -4.04 7.04
C VAL A 185 18.17 -2.67 6.44
N THR A 186 19.45 -2.25 6.47
CA THR A 186 19.88 -0.96 5.93
C THR A 186 20.89 -1.16 4.79
N GLU A 187 21.15 -0.09 4.06
CA GLU A 187 22.12 -0.04 2.95
C GLU A 187 23.56 -0.35 3.36
N THR A 188 23.87 -0.27 4.64
CA THR A 188 25.23 -0.47 5.18
C THR A 188 25.50 -1.92 5.62
N MET A 189 24.44 -2.77 5.67
CA MET A 189 24.58 -4.16 6.11
C MET A 189 25.18 -5.04 5.02
N THR A 190 26.02 -5.99 5.44
CA THR A 190 26.56 -7.04 4.60
C THR A 190 25.59 -8.23 4.50
N ASP A 191 25.82 -9.14 3.55
CA ASP A 191 25.04 -10.37 3.43
C ASP A 191 25.14 -11.24 4.71
N GLU A 192 26.28 -11.24 5.41
CA GLU A 192 26.47 -11.95 6.67
C GLU A 192 25.63 -11.32 7.80
N ASP A 193 25.58 -9.98 7.87
CA ASP A 193 24.73 -9.26 8.82
C ASP A 193 23.25 -9.62 8.60
N MET A 194 22.80 -9.68 7.35
CA MET A 194 21.42 -10.02 7.00
C MET A 194 21.05 -11.47 7.33
N GLN A 195 21.99 -12.42 7.19
CA GLN A 195 21.77 -13.82 7.53
C GLN A 195 21.68 -14.09 9.03
N ASN A 196 22.11 -13.16 9.87
CA ASN A 196 22.03 -13.27 11.34
C ASN A 196 21.45 -11.99 11.93
N ASN A 197 20.26 -11.60 11.49
CA ASN A 197 19.61 -10.35 11.83
C ASN A 197 18.37 -10.61 12.70
N PRO A 198 18.46 -10.46 14.03
CA PRO A 198 17.31 -10.71 14.91
C PRO A 198 16.19 -9.68 14.68
N ARG A 199 14.99 -10.00 15.13
CA ARG A 199 13.86 -9.06 15.17
C ARG A 199 14.21 -7.86 16.04
N ALA A 200 14.04 -6.67 15.52
CA ALA A 200 14.11 -5.44 16.28
C ALA A 200 12.84 -5.25 17.11
N THR A 201 12.91 -4.43 18.17
CA THR A 201 11.71 -4.02 18.90
C THR A 201 10.88 -3.03 18.09
N VAL A 202 9.59 -2.91 18.42
CA VAL A 202 8.71 -1.89 17.85
C VAL A 202 9.33 -0.51 17.95
N GLN A 203 9.89 -0.15 19.13
CA GLN A 203 10.56 1.14 19.32
C GLN A 203 11.71 1.34 18.33
N GLN A 204 12.58 0.34 18.15
CA GLN A 204 13.71 0.44 17.23
C GLN A 204 13.27 0.62 15.78
N VAL A 205 12.20 -0.08 15.37
CA VAL A 205 11.63 0.08 14.01
C VAL A 205 11.07 1.50 13.82
N TYR A 206 10.35 2.04 14.82
CA TYR A 206 9.85 3.42 14.73
C TYR A 206 10.98 4.45 14.81
N ASP A 207 12.07 4.19 15.52
CA ASP A 207 13.26 5.06 15.51
C ASP A 207 13.88 5.12 14.10
N GLN A 208 13.96 3.97 13.40
CA GLN A 208 14.42 3.91 12.01
C GLN A 208 13.46 4.68 11.08
N ILE A 209 12.14 4.43 11.18
CA ILE A 209 11.11 5.13 10.40
C ILE A 209 11.25 6.65 10.56
N MET A 210 11.34 7.12 11.79
CA MET A 210 11.42 8.56 12.06
C MET A 210 12.75 9.17 11.63
N SER A 211 13.85 8.44 11.74
CA SER A 211 15.15 8.86 11.22
C SER A 211 15.12 9.06 9.71
N ASP A 212 14.56 8.07 9.00
CA ASP A 212 14.42 8.11 7.54
C ASP A 212 13.51 9.25 7.10
N LEU A 213 12.31 9.39 7.70
CA LEU A 213 11.35 10.43 7.34
C LEU A 213 11.82 11.85 7.67
N ASN A 214 12.56 12.05 8.76
CA ASN A 214 13.12 13.34 9.08
C ASN A 214 14.19 13.75 8.06
N THR A 215 15.09 12.82 7.71
CA THR A 215 16.11 13.08 6.69
C THR A 215 15.48 13.29 5.32
N ALA A 216 14.47 12.48 4.96
CA ALA A 216 13.73 12.64 3.70
C ALA A 216 13.03 14.00 3.61
N ALA A 217 12.42 14.48 4.71
CA ALA A 217 11.76 15.79 4.74
C ALA A 217 12.75 16.95 4.46
N ASP A 218 13.97 16.85 4.97
CA ASP A 218 15.03 17.85 4.72
C ASP A 218 15.49 17.78 3.25
N LEU A 219 15.71 16.56 2.72
CA LEU A 219 16.20 16.34 1.35
C LEU A 219 15.17 16.70 0.26
N LEU A 220 13.88 16.51 0.55
CA LEU A 220 12.78 16.76 -0.39
C LEU A 220 12.13 18.13 -0.20
N THR A 221 12.72 19.02 0.62
CA THR A 221 12.17 20.36 0.84
C THR A 221 11.95 21.10 -0.48
N GLY A 222 10.67 21.43 -0.76
CA GLY A 222 10.26 22.13 -1.97
C GLY A 222 10.18 21.27 -3.24
N TYR A 223 10.43 19.96 -3.14
CA TYR A 223 10.21 19.05 -4.26
C TYR A 223 8.73 18.66 -4.37
N ASP A 224 8.16 18.84 -5.57
CA ASP A 224 6.80 18.50 -5.96
C ASP A 224 6.85 17.45 -7.07
N ASN A 225 6.17 16.32 -6.91
CA ASN A 225 6.09 15.25 -7.91
C ASN A 225 5.22 15.63 -9.13
N GLY A 226 4.44 16.70 -9.07
CA GLY A 226 3.55 17.13 -10.14
C GLY A 226 2.50 16.06 -10.49
N SER A 227 2.57 15.55 -11.73
CA SER A 227 1.72 14.46 -12.22
C SER A 227 2.30 13.05 -11.99
N ASN A 228 3.56 12.94 -11.53
CA ASN A 228 4.23 11.65 -11.30
C ASN A 228 3.89 11.12 -9.90
N LYS A 229 2.63 10.72 -9.71
CA LYS A 229 2.10 10.33 -8.40
C LYS A 229 2.63 9.00 -7.86
N ASP A 230 3.47 8.31 -8.60
CA ASP A 230 4.29 7.17 -8.15
C ASP A 230 5.59 7.61 -7.44
N GLN A 231 5.95 8.90 -7.53
CA GLN A 231 7.12 9.46 -6.86
C GLN A 231 6.75 10.11 -5.53
N ILE A 232 7.62 9.92 -4.54
CA ILE A 232 7.46 10.52 -3.21
C ILE A 232 7.98 11.95 -3.24
N ASP A 233 7.13 12.91 -2.87
CA ASP A 233 7.46 14.32 -2.71
C ASP A 233 7.43 14.76 -1.24
N GLU A 234 7.67 16.05 -0.99
CA GLU A 234 7.64 16.63 0.35
C GLU A 234 6.31 16.36 1.07
N THR A 235 5.18 16.45 0.37
CA THR A 235 3.85 16.26 0.97
C THR A 235 3.58 14.81 1.34
N VAL A 236 4.05 13.86 0.55
CA VAL A 236 3.99 12.42 0.85
C VAL A 236 4.82 12.09 2.10
N VAL A 237 6.02 12.65 2.22
CA VAL A 237 6.85 12.45 3.43
C VAL A 237 6.14 12.95 4.68
N TYR A 238 5.52 14.13 4.64
CA TYR A 238 4.73 14.62 5.77
C TYR A 238 3.51 13.73 6.05
N GLY A 239 2.85 13.20 5.02
CA GLY A 239 1.76 12.23 5.18
C GLY A 239 2.20 10.93 5.87
N LEU A 240 3.34 10.35 5.46
CA LEU A 240 3.92 9.18 6.11
C LEU A 240 4.33 9.47 7.56
N ARG A 241 4.91 10.65 7.82
CA ARG A 241 5.28 11.07 9.17
C ARG A 241 4.06 11.35 10.05
N ALA A 242 2.96 11.87 9.47
CA ALA A 242 1.68 12.01 10.16
C ALA A 242 1.11 10.64 10.57
N ARG A 243 1.15 9.63 9.69
CA ARG A 243 0.77 8.24 10.02
C ARG A 243 1.62 7.70 11.17
N ALA A 244 2.95 7.83 11.10
CA ALA A 244 3.85 7.35 12.15
C ALA A 244 3.61 8.06 13.48
N ASN A 245 3.47 9.39 13.48
CA ASN A 245 3.19 10.17 14.68
C ASN A 245 1.81 9.86 15.29
N LEU A 246 0.79 9.59 14.46
CA LEU A 246 -0.54 9.14 14.92
C LEU A 246 -0.44 7.81 15.69
N LEU A 247 0.29 6.84 15.14
CA LEU A 247 0.51 5.52 15.74
C LEU A 247 1.31 5.61 17.06
N MET A 248 2.30 6.50 17.11
CA MET A 248 3.06 6.79 18.32
C MET A 248 2.31 7.68 19.32
N GLN A 249 1.08 8.12 19.01
CA GLN A 249 0.28 9.06 19.83
C GLN A 249 1.00 10.40 20.07
N LYS A 250 1.88 10.80 19.16
CA LYS A 250 2.51 12.13 19.15
C LYS A 250 1.57 13.13 18.48
N TRP A 251 0.47 13.42 19.16
CA TRP A 251 -0.69 14.10 18.59
C TRP A 251 -0.38 15.46 17.95
N ALA A 252 0.43 16.29 18.62
CA ALA A 252 0.78 17.61 18.10
C ALA A 252 1.58 17.52 16.79
N ASP A 253 2.53 16.57 16.71
CA ASP A 253 3.34 16.34 15.52
C ASP A 253 2.49 15.72 14.40
N ALA A 254 1.61 14.77 14.73
CA ALA A 254 0.68 14.17 13.77
C ALA A 254 -0.23 15.22 13.11
N ALA A 255 -0.82 16.12 13.90
CA ALA A 255 -1.67 17.19 13.38
C ALA A 255 -0.89 18.18 12.48
N LYS A 256 0.32 18.54 12.89
CA LYS A 256 1.21 19.45 12.15
C LYS A 256 1.66 18.84 10.80
N ASP A 257 2.04 17.57 10.80
CA ASP A 257 2.49 16.89 9.59
C ASP A 257 1.32 16.62 8.64
N ALA A 258 0.14 16.24 9.17
CA ALA A 258 -1.07 16.11 8.37
C ALA A 258 -1.46 17.45 7.71
N GLU A 259 -1.36 18.59 8.41
CA GLU A 259 -1.59 19.92 7.83
C GLU A 259 -0.67 20.22 6.65
N ARG A 260 0.61 19.83 6.74
CA ARG A 260 1.57 20.01 5.63
C ARG A 260 1.24 19.10 4.45
N ALA A 261 0.85 17.85 4.72
CA ALA A 261 0.45 16.93 3.67
C ALA A 261 -0.84 17.37 2.95
N ILE A 262 -1.80 17.97 3.66
CA ILE A 262 -3.02 18.56 3.09
C ILE A 262 -2.71 19.60 2.00
N ALA A 263 -1.62 20.34 2.14
CA ALA A 263 -1.23 21.36 1.16
C ALA A 263 -0.91 20.78 -0.24
N GLY A 264 -0.63 19.48 -0.35
CA GLY A 264 -0.28 18.79 -1.61
C GLY A 264 -1.47 18.37 -2.48
N GLY A 265 -2.72 18.53 -2.01
CA GLY A 265 -3.89 18.11 -2.76
C GLY A 265 -5.19 18.79 -2.32
N THR A 266 -6.27 18.43 -3.02
CA THR A 266 -7.61 18.90 -2.68
C THR A 266 -8.55 17.70 -2.69
N PRO A 267 -9.39 17.50 -1.66
CA PRO A 267 -10.34 16.40 -1.64
C PRO A 267 -11.24 16.41 -2.88
N GLN A 268 -11.57 15.22 -3.38
CA GLN A 268 -12.55 15.11 -4.46
C GLN A 268 -13.88 15.74 -4.03
N THR A 269 -14.42 16.58 -4.89
CA THR A 269 -15.70 17.28 -4.66
C THR A 269 -16.86 16.29 -4.58
N LEU A 270 -17.97 16.74 -3.99
CA LEU A 270 -19.21 15.95 -3.94
C LEU A 270 -19.62 15.43 -5.32
N ALA A 271 -19.50 16.27 -6.36
CA ALA A 271 -19.82 15.89 -7.74
C ALA A 271 -18.89 14.78 -8.27
N GLN A 272 -17.59 14.87 -8.00
CA GLN A 272 -16.63 13.87 -8.45
C GLN A 272 -16.86 12.50 -7.78
N VAL A 273 -17.20 12.48 -6.49
CA VAL A 273 -17.47 11.23 -5.78
C VAL A 273 -18.92 10.72 -5.92
N SER A 274 -19.75 11.44 -6.68
CA SER A 274 -21.11 11.02 -7.07
C SER A 274 -21.13 10.14 -8.32
N THR A 275 -19.98 9.68 -8.79
CA THR A 275 -19.81 8.67 -9.83
C THR A 275 -18.77 7.65 -9.34
N PRO A 276 -18.75 6.40 -9.86
CA PRO A 276 -17.67 5.46 -9.56
C PRO A 276 -16.31 6.08 -9.95
N THR A 277 -15.39 6.17 -8.98
CA THR A 277 -14.11 6.88 -9.14
C THR A 277 -12.97 6.14 -8.43
N PHE A 278 -11.94 6.80 -7.89
CA PHE A 278 -10.78 6.20 -7.20
C PHE A 278 -9.99 5.19 -8.07
N ASN A 279 -9.90 5.46 -9.35
CA ASN A 279 -9.28 4.61 -10.36
C ASN A 279 -8.17 5.29 -11.16
N SER A 280 -7.82 6.55 -10.82
CA SER A 280 -6.79 7.32 -11.54
C SER A 280 -6.01 8.25 -10.62
N ALA A 281 -4.70 8.21 -10.74
CA ALA A 281 -3.76 9.11 -10.07
C ALA A 281 -3.86 10.58 -10.53
N SER A 282 -4.63 10.86 -11.58
CA SER A 282 -4.92 12.22 -12.03
C SER A 282 -5.91 12.97 -11.12
N ALA A 283 -6.56 12.27 -10.15
CA ALA A 283 -7.44 12.91 -9.21
C ALA A 283 -6.68 13.87 -8.29
N SER A 284 -7.24 15.07 -8.07
CA SER A 284 -6.62 16.13 -7.25
C SER A 284 -6.37 15.77 -5.80
N SER A 285 -7.00 14.71 -5.31
CA SER A 285 -6.87 14.24 -3.94
C SER A 285 -5.71 13.25 -3.73
N TRP A 286 -5.15 12.70 -4.78
CA TRP A 286 -4.07 11.74 -4.65
C TRP A 286 -2.74 12.44 -4.42
N LEU A 287 -2.12 12.19 -3.29
CA LEU A 287 -0.77 12.61 -2.97
C LEU A 287 0.24 11.61 -3.52
N TRP A 288 -0.06 10.31 -3.38
CA TRP A 288 0.78 9.20 -3.82
C TRP A 288 -0.05 8.01 -4.25
N GLY A 289 0.40 7.30 -5.27
CA GLY A 289 -0.30 6.13 -5.82
C GLY A 289 0.60 5.24 -6.65
N VAL A 290 0.11 4.06 -6.96
CA VAL A 290 0.70 3.17 -7.95
C VAL A 290 0.09 3.52 -9.30
N MET A 291 0.91 4.03 -10.21
CA MET A 291 0.49 4.34 -11.58
C MET A 291 0.59 3.09 -12.44
N ILE A 292 -0.54 2.68 -13.03
CA ILE A 292 -0.68 1.42 -13.76
C ILE A 292 -0.99 1.71 -15.22
N THR A 293 -0.13 1.20 -16.10
CA THR A 293 -0.33 1.31 -17.55
C THR A 293 -0.76 -0.03 -18.15
N PRO A 294 -1.36 -0.03 -19.36
CA PRO A 294 -1.71 -1.28 -20.03
C PRO A 294 -0.55 -2.26 -20.23
N ASP A 295 0.68 -1.78 -20.26
CA ASP A 295 1.88 -2.60 -20.47
C ASP A 295 2.44 -3.22 -19.18
N ASN A 296 1.90 -2.88 -18.01
CA ASN A 296 2.34 -3.47 -16.74
C ASN A 296 2.04 -4.99 -16.69
N ASP A 297 2.94 -5.76 -16.10
CA ASP A 297 2.83 -7.22 -16.00
C ASP A 297 1.51 -7.65 -15.37
N VAL A 298 1.06 -7.00 -14.30
CA VAL A 298 -0.21 -7.30 -13.63
C VAL A 298 -1.42 -7.13 -14.58
N VAL A 299 -1.36 -6.20 -15.53
CA VAL A 299 -2.41 -5.99 -16.53
C VAL A 299 -2.31 -7.04 -17.62
N GLN A 300 -1.09 -7.37 -18.06
CA GLN A 300 -0.85 -8.38 -19.10
C GLN A 300 -1.28 -9.80 -18.67
N THR A 301 -1.39 -10.09 -17.37
CA THR A 301 -2.00 -11.34 -16.87
C THR A 301 -3.49 -11.44 -17.17
N GLY A 302 -4.16 -10.33 -17.46
CA GLY A 302 -5.59 -10.20 -17.67
C GLY A 302 -6.41 -10.07 -16.38
N ILE A 303 -6.19 -10.92 -15.37
CA ILE A 303 -7.04 -11.00 -14.17
C ILE A 303 -6.27 -10.94 -12.84
N ILE A 304 -4.94 -10.96 -12.86
CA ILE A 304 -4.11 -10.86 -11.64
C ILE A 304 -3.81 -9.37 -11.39
N ASN A 305 -4.84 -8.63 -10.97
CA ASN A 305 -4.78 -7.19 -10.73
C ASN A 305 -5.95 -6.76 -9.83
N TRP A 306 -5.85 -5.58 -9.24
CA TRP A 306 -6.85 -5.11 -8.29
C TRP A 306 -8.25 -4.87 -8.88
N PRO A 307 -8.43 -4.36 -10.12
CA PRO A 307 -9.79 -4.19 -10.66
C PRO A 307 -10.53 -5.51 -10.79
N SER A 308 -9.83 -6.59 -11.16
CA SER A 308 -10.40 -7.94 -11.24
C SER A 308 -11.00 -8.41 -9.91
N HIS A 309 -10.44 -8.01 -8.78
CA HIS A 309 -10.83 -8.48 -7.45
C HIS A 309 -11.73 -7.51 -6.68
N LEU A 310 -11.74 -6.22 -7.02
CA LEU A 310 -12.42 -5.19 -6.24
C LEU A 310 -13.39 -4.33 -7.07
N CYS A 311 -13.06 -3.97 -8.32
CA CYS A 311 -13.91 -3.12 -9.14
C CYS A 311 -15.14 -3.89 -9.64
N SER A 312 -16.35 -3.39 -9.29
CA SER A 312 -17.61 -4.05 -9.70
C SER A 312 -17.95 -3.87 -11.18
N PHE A 313 -17.24 -2.99 -11.89
CA PHE A 313 -17.57 -2.56 -13.24
C PHE A 313 -16.56 -2.99 -14.29
N THR A 314 -15.60 -3.84 -13.94
CA THR A 314 -14.70 -4.44 -14.94
C THR A 314 -15.43 -5.47 -15.79
N GLY A 315 -15.10 -5.51 -17.08
CA GLY A 315 -15.58 -6.58 -17.99
C GLY A 315 -14.73 -7.85 -17.94
N ASN A 316 -13.65 -7.88 -17.14
CA ASN A 316 -12.73 -9.02 -17.08
C ASN A 316 -12.19 -9.20 -15.65
N GLY A 317 -12.75 -10.15 -14.90
CA GLY A 317 -12.23 -10.40 -13.56
C GLY A 317 -13.13 -11.26 -12.68
N TYR A 318 -12.69 -11.44 -11.46
CA TYR A 318 -13.37 -12.25 -10.43
C TYR A 318 -14.67 -11.60 -9.93
N THR A 319 -14.79 -10.27 -9.99
CA THR A 319 -16.00 -9.57 -9.58
C THR A 319 -17.15 -9.85 -10.55
N SER A 320 -16.93 -9.69 -11.85
CA SER A 320 -17.96 -9.79 -12.87
C SER A 320 -18.05 -11.17 -13.53
N GLY A 321 -16.97 -11.95 -13.48
CA GLY A 321 -16.88 -13.27 -14.14
C GLY A 321 -17.36 -14.45 -13.30
N VAL A 322 -17.65 -14.25 -12.02
CA VAL A 322 -18.06 -15.32 -11.08
C VAL A 322 -19.36 -14.94 -10.40
N PRO A 323 -20.33 -15.86 -10.30
CA PRO A 323 -21.58 -15.58 -9.60
C PRO A 323 -21.34 -15.05 -8.18
N ASP A 324 -21.87 -13.86 -7.89
CA ASP A 324 -21.72 -13.14 -6.63
C ASP A 324 -20.26 -12.92 -6.17
N GLY A 325 -19.33 -12.78 -7.13
CA GLY A 325 -17.90 -12.54 -6.88
C GLY A 325 -17.56 -11.13 -6.36
N TYR A 326 -18.56 -10.28 -6.23
CA TYR A 326 -18.41 -8.88 -5.83
C TYR A 326 -17.98 -8.70 -4.38
N ARG A 327 -17.27 -7.59 -4.11
CA ARG A 327 -16.97 -7.14 -2.76
C ARG A 327 -18.09 -6.23 -2.28
N LYS A 328 -18.56 -6.50 -1.06
CA LYS A 328 -19.70 -5.82 -0.45
C LYS A 328 -19.27 -5.09 0.83
N VAL A 329 -19.96 -4.03 1.16
CA VAL A 329 -19.80 -3.44 2.48
C VAL A 329 -20.49 -4.32 3.53
N ASN A 330 -19.93 -4.34 4.74
CA ASN A 330 -20.61 -4.92 5.90
C ASN A 330 -21.92 -4.16 6.15
N SER A 331 -23.05 -4.89 6.22
CA SER A 331 -24.37 -4.31 6.44
C SER A 331 -24.43 -3.44 7.70
N ALA A 332 -23.72 -3.82 8.77
CA ALA A 332 -23.64 -3.02 9.98
C ALA A 332 -22.92 -1.67 9.78
N LEU A 333 -21.91 -1.60 8.89
CA LEU A 333 -21.31 -0.32 8.51
C LEU A 333 -22.26 0.49 7.62
N TYR A 334 -22.89 -0.16 6.62
CA TYR A 334 -23.85 0.49 5.73
C TYR A 334 -24.98 1.19 6.49
N ASP A 335 -25.53 0.54 7.51
CA ASP A 335 -26.61 1.07 8.34
C ASP A 335 -26.20 2.29 9.17
N LEU A 336 -24.89 2.44 9.46
CA LEU A 336 -24.34 3.61 10.17
C LEU A 336 -24.13 4.83 9.26
N ILE A 337 -24.17 4.68 7.93
CA ILE A 337 -23.98 5.79 6.99
C ILE A 337 -25.29 6.56 6.86
N PRO A 338 -25.32 7.89 7.15
CA PRO A 338 -26.53 8.69 6.98
C PRO A 338 -27.04 8.73 5.54
N GLU A 339 -28.35 8.88 5.34
CA GLU A 339 -28.94 9.01 3.99
C GLU A 339 -28.48 10.27 3.25
N THR A 340 -28.03 11.30 3.98
CA THR A 340 -27.51 12.56 3.45
C THR A 340 -26.04 12.47 3.02
N ASP A 341 -25.35 11.41 3.43
CA ASP A 341 -23.93 11.21 3.11
C ASP A 341 -23.78 10.48 1.77
N ILE A 342 -23.05 11.09 0.83
CA ILE A 342 -22.84 10.51 -0.51
C ILE A 342 -22.17 9.14 -0.47
N ARG A 343 -21.35 8.85 0.56
CA ARG A 343 -20.66 7.57 0.72
C ARG A 343 -21.63 6.40 0.93
N LYS A 344 -22.87 6.64 1.32
CA LYS A 344 -23.90 5.60 1.31
C LYS A 344 -24.18 5.09 -0.09
N GLN A 345 -24.08 5.98 -1.07
CA GLN A 345 -24.25 5.65 -2.48
C GLN A 345 -23.03 4.93 -3.10
N TRP A 346 -21.90 4.83 -2.38
CA TRP A 346 -20.77 3.99 -2.78
C TRP A 346 -21.04 2.49 -2.64
N PHE A 347 -22.23 2.15 -2.18
CA PHE A 347 -22.71 0.78 -2.02
C PHE A 347 -24.15 0.68 -2.46
N LEU A 348 -24.52 -0.46 -3.04
CA LEU A 348 -25.92 -0.71 -3.34
C LEU A 348 -26.74 -0.86 -2.06
N SER A 349 -27.91 -0.23 -2.06
CA SER A 349 -28.92 -0.43 -1.01
C SER A 349 -29.42 -1.89 -0.97
N PRO A 350 -30.18 -2.28 0.08
CA PRO A 350 -30.88 -3.56 0.11
C PRO A 350 -31.80 -3.80 -1.10
N ASP A 351 -32.26 -2.72 -1.75
CA ASP A 351 -33.11 -2.76 -2.95
C ASP A 351 -32.32 -2.64 -4.26
N ASN A 352 -30.99 -2.85 -4.23
CA ASN A 352 -30.09 -2.73 -5.37
C ASN A 352 -30.07 -1.36 -6.05
N LYS A 353 -30.12 -0.28 -5.27
CA LYS A 353 -30.10 1.10 -5.76
C LYS A 353 -28.85 1.84 -5.33
N SER A 354 -28.30 2.65 -6.23
CA SER A 354 -27.29 3.68 -5.96
C SER A 354 -27.41 4.77 -7.01
N SER A 355 -27.52 6.02 -6.54
CA SER A 355 -27.60 7.19 -7.43
C SER A 355 -26.36 7.36 -8.31
N LEU A 356 -25.25 6.70 -8.00
CA LEU A 356 -24.02 6.71 -8.81
C LEU A 356 -24.22 6.01 -10.16
N ILE A 357 -25.16 5.06 -10.26
CA ILE A 357 -25.32 4.16 -11.43
C ILE A 357 -26.77 3.95 -11.87
N ASP A 358 -27.76 4.48 -11.17
CA ASP A 358 -29.19 4.22 -11.46
C ASP A 358 -29.62 4.66 -12.87
N ASN A 359 -28.93 5.63 -13.45
CA ASN A 359 -29.22 6.15 -14.80
C ASN A 359 -28.26 5.62 -15.88
N GLU A 360 -27.30 4.77 -15.50
CA GLU A 360 -26.29 4.24 -16.41
C GLU A 360 -26.76 2.93 -17.07
N GLN A 361 -26.42 2.73 -18.32
CA GLN A 361 -26.82 1.56 -19.11
C GLN A 361 -25.69 1.11 -20.04
N ILE A 362 -25.62 -0.20 -20.26
CA ILE A 362 -24.83 -0.84 -21.31
C ILE A 362 -25.82 -1.56 -22.24
N GLU A 363 -25.79 -1.24 -23.54
CA GLU A 363 -26.65 -1.84 -24.58
C GLU A 363 -28.15 -1.83 -24.22
N GLY A 364 -28.61 -0.78 -23.52
CA GLY A 364 -30.00 -0.62 -23.10
C GLY A 364 -30.39 -1.42 -21.84
N THR A 365 -29.44 -2.08 -21.20
CA THR A 365 -29.61 -2.80 -19.93
C THR A 365 -29.03 -1.98 -18.79
N SER A 366 -29.71 -1.89 -17.65
CA SER A 366 -29.18 -1.19 -16.47
C SER A 366 -27.87 -1.82 -15.99
N ILE A 367 -26.99 -1.00 -15.40
CA ILE A 367 -25.70 -1.49 -14.85
C ILE A 367 -25.91 -2.61 -13.83
N VAL A 368 -26.93 -2.48 -12.98
CA VAL A 368 -27.26 -3.50 -11.97
C VAL A 368 -27.61 -4.85 -12.63
N GLU A 369 -28.43 -4.82 -13.67
CA GLU A 369 -28.83 -6.04 -14.38
C GLU A 369 -27.70 -6.59 -15.25
N TYR A 370 -26.98 -5.73 -15.98
CA TYR A 370 -25.88 -6.14 -16.86
C TYR A 370 -24.79 -6.91 -16.11
N PHE A 371 -24.39 -6.42 -14.94
CA PHE A 371 -23.37 -7.07 -14.10
C PHE A 371 -23.95 -8.06 -13.07
N GLY A 372 -25.28 -8.17 -12.95
CA GLY A 372 -25.91 -9.04 -11.95
C GLY A 372 -25.57 -8.62 -10.50
N LEU A 373 -25.55 -7.31 -10.25
CA LEU A 373 -25.16 -6.77 -8.94
C LEU A 373 -26.24 -7.10 -7.89
N THR A 374 -25.79 -7.34 -6.66
CA THR A 374 -26.61 -7.74 -5.51
C THR A 374 -26.49 -6.72 -4.38
N PRO A 375 -27.35 -6.74 -3.34
CA PRO A 375 -27.30 -5.77 -2.24
C PRO A 375 -25.92 -5.63 -1.62
N TYR A 376 -25.58 -4.40 -1.21
CA TYR A 376 -24.33 -4.02 -0.56
C TYR A 376 -23.07 -4.07 -1.43
N VAL A 377 -23.16 -4.44 -2.71
CA VAL A 377 -22.03 -4.41 -3.65
C VAL A 377 -21.48 -3.00 -3.76
N ASN A 378 -20.15 -2.88 -3.75
CA ASN A 378 -19.50 -1.58 -3.86
C ASN A 378 -19.64 -0.98 -5.26
N THR A 379 -19.96 0.30 -5.31
CA THR A 379 -19.99 1.14 -6.50
C THR A 379 -18.94 2.26 -6.41
N LYS A 380 -18.05 2.20 -5.41
CA LYS A 380 -17.02 3.21 -5.14
C LYS A 380 -15.99 3.28 -6.25
N PHE A 381 -15.43 2.14 -6.65
CA PHE A 381 -14.30 2.08 -7.57
C PHE A 381 -14.74 2.01 -9.01
N GLY A 382 -14.28 2.97 -9.85
CA GLY A 382 -14.50 2.99 -11.29
C GLY A 382 -13.63 1.98 -12.04
N ALA A 383 -14.12 1.49 -13.17
CA ALA A 383 -13.30 0.72 -14.11
C ALA A 383 -12.27 1.62 -14.82
N TYR A 384 -11.31 1.00 -15.51
CA TYR A 384 -10.30 1.74 -16.27
C TYR A 384 -10.94 2.75 -17.21
N GLN A 385 -10.41 4.00 -17.20
CA GLN A 385 -10.95 5.15 -17.94
C GLN A 385 -12.40 5.50 -17.59
N SER A 386 -12.93 5.03 -16.47
CA SER A 386 -14.34 5.17 -16.06
C SER A 386 -15.34 4.60 -17.08
N ILE A 387 -14.93 3.58 -17.85
CA ILE A 387 -15.77 2.91 -18.84
C ILE A 387 -16.32 1.61 -18.25
N PHE A 388 -17.64 1.54 -18.05
CA PHE A 388 -18.30 0.33 -17.61
C PHE A 388 -18.05 -0.83 -18.59
N GLY A 389 -17.63 -1.99 -18.08
CA GLY A 389 -17.31 -3.16 -18.89
C GLY A 389 -15.91 -3.12 -19.55
N ASN A 390 -15.07 -2.14 -19.22
CA ASN A 390 -13.70 -2.13 -19.71
C ASN A 390 -12.94 -3.37 -19.24
N THR A 391 -12.21 -4.01 -20.15
CA THR A 391 -11.52 -5.29 -19.91
C THR A 391 -10.02 -5.15 -19.68
N THR A 392 -9.47 -3.93 -19.79
CA THR A 392 -8.01 -3.70 -19.73
C THR A 392 -7.48 -3.77 -18.31
N ASN A 393 -8.27 -3.40 -17.28
CA ASN A 393 -7.87 -3.42 -15.87
C ASN A 393 -6.61 -2.61 -15.51
N ALA A 394 -6.33 -1.51 -16.21
CA ALA A 394 -5.16 -0.65 -15.99
C ALA A 394 -5.46 0.57 -15.09
N SER A 395 -6.36 0.41 -14.12
CA SER A 395 -6.66 1.46 -13.15
C SER A 395 -5.55 1.61 -12.11
N ASP A 396 -5.21 2.87 -11.76
CA ASP A 396 -4.22 3.21 -10.73
C ASP A 396 -4.72 2.82 -9.32
N TRP A 397 -3.78 2.70 -8.36
CA TRP A 397 -4.10 2.36 -6.97
C TRP A 397 -3.66 3.46 -6.01
N PRO A 398 -4.53 3.96 -5.09
CA PRO A 398 -4.17 5.00 -4.13
C PRO A 398 -3.31 4.43 -2.99
N LEU A 399 -2.18 5.08 -2.69
CA LEU A 399 -1.36 4.83 -1.52
C LEU A 399 -1.55 5.89 -0.43
N MET A 400 -1.88 7.12 -0.87
CA MET A 400 -2.15 8.24 0.03
C MET A 400 -3.06 9.25 -0.65
N ARG A 401 -4.16 9.59 0.03
CA ARG A 401 -5.10 10.62 -0.39
C ARG A 401 -5.19 11.71 0.67
N VAL A 402 -5.45 12.93 0.22
CA VAL A 402 -5.55 14.09 1.11
C VAL A 402 -6.71 13.97 2.12
N GLU A 403 -7.76 13.24 1.78
CA GLU A 403 -8.89 12.96 2.68
C GLU A 403 -8.45 12.24 3.96
N GLU A 404 -7.51 11.28 3.84
CA GLU A 404 -6.93 10.62 5.02
C GLU A 404 -6.22 11.62 5.93
N MET A 405 -5.52 12.59 5.35
CA MET A 405 -4.79 13.60 6.11
C MET A 405 -5.73 14.52 6.91
N TYR A 406 -6.91 14.85 6.38
CA TYR A 406 -7.94 15.55 7.15
C TYR A 406 -8.42 14.73 8.35
N LEU A 407 -8.59 13.42 8.18
CA LEU A 407 -9.02 12.52 9.25
C LEU A 407 -7.94 12.34 10.31
N ILE A 408 -6.65 12.21 9.92
CA ILE A 408 -5.52 12.18 10.86
C ILE A 408 -5.44 13.50 11.64
N LYS A 409 -5.52 14.64 10.95
CA LYS A 409 -5.47 15.95 11.60
C LYS A 409 -6.56 16.12 12.62
N ALA A 410 -7.82 15.80 12.25
CA ALA A 410 -8.96 15.93 13.15
C ALA A 410 -8.81 15.06 14.41
N GLU A 411 -8.43 13.79 14.26
CA GLU A 411 -8.16 12.89 15.37
C GLU A 411 -7.06 13.43 16.28
N ALA A 412 -5.93 13.79 15.68
CA ALA A 412 -4.74 14.24 16.40
C ALA A 412 -4.98 15.57 17.17
N GLU A 413 -5.72 16.51 16.60
CA GLU A 413 -6.10 17.75 17.29
C GLU A 413 -6.94 17.44 18.54
N ALA A 414 -7.96 16.58 18.43
CA ALA A 414 -8.84 16.24 19.53
C ALA A 414 -8.12 15.47 20.63
N MET A 415 -7.35 14.44 20.26
CA MET A 415 -6.59 13.61 21.21
C MET A 415 -5.44 14.40 21.85
N GLY A 416 -4.91 15.40 21.16
CA GLY A 416 -3.94 16.36 21.68
C GLY A 416 -4.50 17.44 22.61
N GLY A 417 -5.82 17.35 22.96
CA GLY A 417 -6.49 18.26 23.90
C GLY A 417 -7.27 19.40 23.26
N ASN A 418 -7.32 19.49 21.93
CA ASN A 418 -8.11 20.49 21.20
C ASN A 418 -9.33 19.85 20.52
N LEU A 419 -10.28 19.35 21.31
CA LEU A 419 -11.51 18.73 20.81
C LEU A 419 -12.29 19.66 19.86
N SER A 420 -12.37 20.95 20.15
CA SER A 420 -13.10 21.90 19.30
C SER A 420 -12.41 22.09 17.95
N GLY A 421 -11.08 22.09 17.90
CA GLY A 421 -10.29 22.13 16.67
C GLY A 421 -10.54 20.89 15.84
N GLY A 422 -10.39 19.70 16.43
CA GLY A 422 -10.65 18.43 15.76
C GLY A 422 -12.05 18.35 15.15
N LYS A 423 -13.10 18.76 15.92
CA LYS A 423 -14.47 18.86 15.41
C LYS A 423 -14.58 19.80 14.21
N SER A 424 -13.98 20.98 14.31
CA SER A 424 -14.00 21.96 13.21
C SER A 424 -13.33 21.40 11.95
N THR A 425 -12.17 20.74 12.09
CA THR A 425 -11.47 20.09 10.97
C THR A 425 -12.33 19.02 10.32
N LEU A 426 -12.91 18.11 11.10
CA LEU A 426 -13.76 17.03 10.60
C LEU A 426 -15.03 17.57 9.93
N GLU A 427 -15.75 18.48 10.60
CA GLU A 427 -16.99 19.06 10.10
C GLU A 427 -16.76 19.84 8.80
N ASN A 428 -15.68 20.60 8.68
CA ASN A 428 -15.36 21.32 7.47
C ASN A 428 -15.10 20.36 6.30
N PHE A 429 -14.34 19.28 6.53
CA PHE A 429 -14.09 18.27 5.51
C PHE A 429 -15.38 17.55 5.09
N VAL A 430 -16.11 16.97 6.05
CA VAL A 430 -17.28 16.14 5.76
C VAL A 430 -18.41 16.97 5.13
N ARG A 431 -18.70 18.17 5.66
CA ARG A 431 -19.75 19.05 5.10
C ARG A 431 -19.45 19.50 3.69
N THR A 432 -18.21 19.80 3.40
CA THR A 432 -17.82 20.32 2.08
C THR A 432 -17.83 19.23 1.02
N TYR A 433 -17.40 18.01 1.38
CA TYR A 433 -17.05 17.00 0.38
C TYR A 433 -17.88 15.72 0.46
N ARG A 434 -18.67 15.48 1.53
CA ARG A 434 -19.38 14.19 1.72
C ARG A 434 -20.83 14.34 2.15
N ASP A 435 -21.10 15.06 3.24
CA ASP A 435 -22.44 15.25 3.82
C ASP A 435 -22.62 16.69 4.29
N PRO A 436 -23.32 17.56 3.52
CA PRO A 436 -23.55 18.95 3.91
C PRO A 436 -24.27 19.14 5.27
N SER A 437 -24.93 18.09 5.78
CA SER A 437 -25.68 18.14 7.04
C SER A 437 -24.87 17.65 8.25
N PHE A 438 -23.65 17.15 8.04
CA PHE A 438 -22.85 16.54 9.09
C PHE A 438 -22.56 17.48 10.26
N THR A 439 -22.75 16.99 11.47
CA THR A 439 -22.35 17.67 12.70
C THR A 439 -21.84 16.62 13.70
N SER A 440 -20.66 16.87 14.25
CA SER A 440 -20.07 16.01 15.27
C SER A 440 -20.92 15.99 16.55
N LYS A 441 -21.20 14.80 17.04
CA LYS A 441 -21.99 14.57 18.28
C LYS A 441 -21.09 14.22 19.46
N ALA A 442 -19.79 14.09 19.28
CA ALA A 442 -18.86 13.70 20.31
C ALA A 442 -18.82 14.72 21.47
N ASN A 443 -18.75 14.26 22.70
CA ASN A 443 -18.64 15.10 23.89
C ASN A 443 -17.29 14.98 24.61
N SER A 444 -16.50 14.00 24.23
CA SER A 444 -15.13 13.76 24.71
C SER A 444 -14.18 13.50 23.56
N ALA A 445 -12.87 13.58 23.81
CA ALA A 445 -11.86 13.22 22.82
C ALA A 445 -11.99 11.74 22.40
N GLN A 446 -12.31 10.84 23.32
CA GLN A 446 -12.50 9.42 23.04
C GLN A 446 -13.75 9.18 22.17
N ASP A 447 -14.90 9.80 22.48
CA ASP A 447 -16.09 9.72 21.61
C ASP A 447 -15.77 10.24 20.21
N PHE A 448 -14.96 11.30 20.14
CA PHE A 448 -14.56 11.90 18.86
C PHE A 448 -13.60 11.00 18.08
N GLN A 449 -12.67 10.33 18.74
CA GLN A 449 -11.79 9.33 18.10
C GLN A 449 -12.62 8.21 17.48
N ASP A 450 -13.66 7.74 18.16
CA ASP A 450 -14.59 6.73 17.63
C ASP A 450 -15.40 7.26 16.44
N GLU A 451 -15.81 8.54 16.48
CA GLU A 451 -16.48 9.20 15.36
C GLU A 451 -15.54 9.35 14.14
N VAL A 452 -14.29 9.74 14.34
CA VAL A 452 -13.28 9.78 13.27
C VAL A 452 -13.01 8.39 12.73
N TRP A 453 -12.94 7.36 13.58
CA TRP A 453 -12.79 5.99 13.12
C TRP A 453 -13.95 5.56 12.20
N LEU A 454 -15.20 5.89 12.54
CA LEU A 454 -16.34 5.66 11.65
C LEU A 454 -16.18 6.39 10.31
N GLN A 455 -15.73 7.65 10.33
CA GLN A 455 -15.46 8.40 9.10
C GLN A 455 -14.36 7.75 8.25
N ARG A 456 -13.29 7.21 8.87
CA ARG A 456 -12.23 6.48 8.18
C ARG A 456 -12.74 5.19 7.55
N ARG A 457 -13.55 4.40 8.26
CA ARG A 457 -14.17 3.16 7.75
C ARG A 457 -15.02 3.41 6.50
N MET A 458 -15.75 4.54 6.44
CA MET A 458 -16.53 4.94 5.27
C MET A 458 -15.64 5.44 4.13
N GLU A 459 -14.72 6.37 4.44
CA GLU A 459 -13.91 7.06 3.44
C GLU A 459 -12.88 6.15 2.79
N LEU A 460 -12.18 5.36 3.60
CA LEU A 460 -11.05 4.53 3.17
C LEU A 460 -11.43 3.06 2.92
N TRP A 461 -12.73 2.76 2.87
CA TRP A 461 -13.22 1.41 2.60
C TRP A 461 -12.59 0.82 1.33
N GLY A 462 -12.06 -0.39 1.42
CA GLY A 462 -11.44 -1.11 0.32
C GLY A 462 -10.00 -0.71 0.02
N GLU A 463 -9.39 0.23 0.77
CA GLU A 463 -8.04 0.75 0.52
C GLU A 463 -6.96 0.15 1.46
N GLY A 464 -7.30 -0.87 2.28
CA GLY A 464 -6.35 -1.61 3.12
C GLY A 464 -6.17 -1.08 4.54
N PHE A 465 -7.01 -0.17 5.01
CA PHE A 465 -6.87 0.46 6.33
C PHE A 465 -7.63 -0.24 7.46
N SER A 466 -8.59 -1.11 7.14
CA SER A 466 -9.54 -1.66 8.13
C SER A 466 -8.84 -2.36 9.29
N LEU A 467 -7.91 -3.27 9.01
CA LEU A 467 -7.18 -3.99 10.06
C LEU A 467 -6.23 -3.08 10.84
N PHE A 468 -5.55 -2.14 10.19
CA PHE A 468 -4.64 -1.21 10.86
C PHE A 468 -5.37 -0.30 11.85
N ASP A 469 -6.54 0.24 11.47
CA ASP A 469 -7.34 1.05 12.39
C ASP A 469 -7.88 0.23 13.56
N ILE A 470 -8.28 -1.02 13.34
CA ILE A 470 -8.71 -1.95 14.40
C ILE A 470 -7.57 -2.17 15.41
N LEU A 471 -6.34 -2.44 14.91
CA LEU A 471 -5.18 -2.70 15.75
C LEU A 471 -4.77 -1.45 16.54
N ARG A 472 -4.60 -0.29 15.87
CA ARG A 472 -4.13 0.93 16.55
C ARG A 472 -5.11 1.47 17.59
N LEU A 473 -6.41 1.30 17.37
CA LEU A 473 -7.48 1.74 18.28
C LEU A 473 -7.87 0.65 19.29
N LYS A 474 -7.21 -0.50 19.27
CA LYS A 474 -7.48 -1.64 20.14
C LYS A 474 -8.96 -2.02 20.12
N LYS A 475 -9.54 -2.10 18.93
CA LYS A 475 -10.94 -2.46 18.71
C LYS A 475 -11.10 -3.97 18.48
N PRO A 476 -12.23 -4.57 18.87
CA PRO A 476 -12.57 -5.92 18.46
C PRO A 476 -12.96 -5.96 16.97
N VAL A 477 -12.78 -7.11 16.34
CA VAL A 477 -13.40 -7.42 15.03
C VAL A 477 -14.80 -7.94 15.26
N ILE A 478 -15.81 -7.31 14.62
CA ILE A 478 -17.23 -7.66 14.80
C ILE A 478 -17.83 -8.04 13.43
N ARG A 479 -18.15 -9.33 13.25
CA ARG A 479 -18.74 -9.87 12.02
C ARG A 479 -20.05 -10.63 12.26
N LYS A 480 -20.38 -11.02 13.51
CA LYS A 480 -21.64 -11.71 13.83
C LYS A 480 -22.85 -10.83 13.52
N ASN A 481 -23.92 -11.47 13.05
CA ASN A 481 -25.20 -10.84 12.71
C ASN A 481 -25.10 -9.78 11.60
N THR A 482 -24.25 -10.00 10.61
CA THR A 482 -24.08 -9.14 9.43
C THR A 482 -24.23 -9.97 8.16
N ASN A 483 -23.99 -9.36 7.00
CA ASN A 483 -24.05 -10.04 5.69
C ASN A 483 -22.76 -10.82 5.33
N TYR A 484 -21.85 -11.07 6.30
CA TYR A 484 -20.75 -12.00 6.09
C TYR A 484 -21.25 -13.41 5.82
N ASP A 485 -20.47 -14.21 5.09
CA ASP A 485 -20.72 -15.63 4.93
C ASP A 485 -20.82 -16.31 6.31
N PRO A 486 -21.79 -17.22 6.54
CA PRO A 486 -21.96 -17.89 7.83
C PRO A 486 -20.68 -18.52 8.38
N SER A 487 -19.79 -19.02 7.53
CA SER A 487 -18.52 -19.65 7.95
C SER A 487 -17.49 -18.68 8.52
N VAL A 488 -17.69 -17.36 8.35
CA VAL A 488 -16.79 -16.31 8.85
C VAL A 488 -17.49 -15.27 9.73
N GLN A 489 -18.71 -15.54 10.18
CA GLN A 489 -19.48 -14.71 11.12
C GLN A 489 -19.02 -14.93 12.56
N TYR A 490 -17.79 -14.61 12.87
CA TYR A 490 -17.24 -14.63 14.22
C TYR A 490 -16.83 -13.22 14.67
N ASN A 491 -16.57 -13.07 15.96
CA ASN A 491 -15.95 -11.88 16.52
C ASN A 491 -14.58 -12.26 17.09
N SER A 492 -13.61 -11.35 17.00
CA SER A 492 -12.31 -11.46 17.66
C SER A 492 -12.16 -10.35 18.68
N ALA A 493 -11.55 -10.66 19.82
CA ALA A 493 -11.26 -9.65 20.85
C ALA A 493 -10.23 -8.63 20.31
N ALA A 494 -10.21 -7.45 20.92
CA ALA A 494 -9.14 -6.50 20.70
C ALA A 494 -7.79 -7.16 21.01
N GLU A 495 -6.77 -6.86 20.21
CA GLU A 495 -5.41 -7.40 20.36
C GLU A 495 -5.36 -8.94 20.44
N ALA A 496 -6.35 -9.65 19.84
CA ALA A 496 -6.26 -11.09 19.72
C ALA A 496 -5.05 -11.48 18.84
N GLN A 497 -4.27 -12.46 19.28
CA GLN A 497 -3.02 -12.90 18.62
C GLN A 497 -3.24 -13.25 17.13
N ILE A 498 -4.41 -13.74 16.76
CA ILE A 498 -4.77 -14.10 15.39
C ILE A 498 -4.85 -12.86 14.45
N LEU A 499 -4.87 -11.64 14.96
CA LEU A 499 -4.97 -10.43 14.15
C LEU A 499 -3.63 -9.99 13.54
N ILE A 500 -2.51 -10.51 14.03
CA ILE A 500 -1.16 -10.23 13.50
C ILE A 500 -0.59 -11.48 12.82
N TYR A 501 0.33 -11.24 11.89
CA TYR A 501 1.02 -12.30 11.16
C TYR A 501 2.21 -12.87 11.95
N ARG A 502 2.67 -14.02 11.56
CA ARG A 502 3.90 -14.64 12.03
C ARG A 502 5.03 -14.26 11.09
N ILE A 503 6.29 -14.37 11.53
CA ILE A 503 7.42 -14.26 10.60
C ILE A 503 7.36 -15.47 9.67
N PRO A 504 7.37 -15.27 8.33
CA PRO A 504 7.11 -16.34 7.37
C PRO A 504 8.28 -17.32 7.25
N GLN A 505 7.97 -18.52 6.75
CA GLN A 505 8.92 -19.61 6.58
C GLN A 505 10.15 -19.20 5.78
N CYS A 506 9.98 -18.44 4.71
CA CYS A 506 11.09 -18.02 3.85
C CYS A 506 12.14 -17.18 4.61
N GLU A 507 11.74 -16.40 5.60
CA GLU A 507 12.66 -15.67 6.48
C GLU A 507 13.25 -16.60 7.54
N MET A 508 12.43 -17.41 8.18
CA MET A 508 12.86 -18.34 9.25
C MET A 508 13.93 -19.35 8.77
N GLU A 509 13.89 -19.74 7.50
CA GLU A 509 14.86 -20.68 6.93
C GLU A 509 16.19 -20.04 6.52
N THR A 510 16.21 -18.74 6.28
CA THR A 510 17.39 -18.02 5.76
C THR A 510 18.07 -17.13 6.79
N ASN A 511 17.35 -16.67 7.80
CA ASN A 511 17.85 -15.79 8.86
C ASN A 511 18.06 -16.54 10.16
N THR A 512 19.30 -16.88 10.47
CA THR A 512 19.68 -17.60 11.70
C THR A 512 19.55 -16.77 12.98
N GLY A 513 19.32 -15.47 12.85
CA GLY A 513 19.09 -14.54 13.97
C GLY A 513 17.69 -14.64 14.57
N ILE A 514 16.77 -15.41 13.96
CA ILE A 514 15.40 -15.61 14.43
C ILE A 514 15.18 -17.10 14.72
N SER A 515 14.87 -17.44 15.96
CA SER A 515 14.48 -18.79 16.36
C SER A 515 12.95 -18.95 16.37
N ASP A 516 12.46 -20.19 16.42
CA ASP A 516 11.02 -20.48 16.55
C ASP A 516 10.39 -19.82 17.78
N THR A 517 11.16 -19.64 18.85
CA THR A 517 10.70 -18.99 20.09
C THR A 517 10.60 -17.47 19.96
N ASP A 518 11.26 -16.88 18.98
CA ASP A 518 11.20 -15.44 18.70
C ASP A 518 10.06 -15.09 17.73
N ASN A 519 9.43 -16.10 17.09
CA ASN A 519 8.29 -15.88 16.22
C ASN A 519 7.02 -15.54 17.01
N ASN A 520 6.07 -14.88 16.39
CA ASN A 520 4.77 -14.63 16.99
C ASN A 520 4.07 -15.97 17.28
N PRO A 521 3.41 -16.12 18.44
CA PRO A 521 2.73 -17.36 18.77
C PRO A 521 1.67 -17.77 17.74
N ALA A 522 1.54 -19.06 17.49
CA ALA A 522 0.40 -19.58 16.73
C ALA A 522 -0.89 -19.33 17.52
N ALA A 523 -1.94 -18.90 16.83
CA ALA A 523 -3.24 -18.70 17.43
C ALA A 523 -4.31 -19.53 16.71
N PRO A 524 -5.30 -20.08 17.43
CA PRO A 524 -6.41 -20.76 16.79
C PRO A 524 -7.28 -19.77 16.03
N GLN A 525 -7.89 -20.22 14.94
CA GLN A 525 -8.92 -19.45 14.25
C GLN A 525 -10.10 -19.15 15.20
N PRO A 526 -10.76 -17.98 15.07
CA PRO A 526 -11.94 -17.69 15.84
C PRO A 526 -13.04 -18.74 15.58
N THR A 527 -13.82 -19.02 16.61
CA THR A 527 -14.98 -19.93 16.50
C THR A 527 -16.26 -19.16 16.24
N LEU A 528 -17.18 -19.78 15.47
CA LEU A 528 -18.49 -19.23 15.13
C LEU A 528 -19.38 -18.99 16.37
#